data_e548501be4b459b6a2dfba3e15ac5d07
#
_entry.id   e548501be4b459b6a2dfba3e15ac5d07
#
_cell.length_a   1.000
_cell.length_b   1.000
_cell.length_c   1.000
_cell.angle_alpha   90.00
_cell.angle_beta   90.00
_cell.angle_gamma   90.00
#
_symmetry.space_group_name_H-M   'P 1'
#
loop_
_entity.id
_entity.type
_entity.pdbx_description
1 polymer ?
#
loop_
_entity_poly.entity_id
_entity_poly.type
_entity_poly.pdbx_seq_one_letter_code
_entity_poly.pdbx_strand_id
1 'polypeptide(L)'
;SDWSSDVCSSDLIFSMEIKARFDHFNINVTDLERSLAFYDRALGLKEISRKQADDGSFILAYLGDGETGFRLELTWLRDHAATPYELGENESHLCVRVAGDYEAVRAYHKELGCVCFENHEMGLYFINDPDDYWIEVLPLNH
;
A
#
# COMPACT_ATOMS: atom_id res chain seq x y z
N SER A 1 -4.77 19.51 14.20
CA SER A 1 -5.77 19.38 15.17
C SER A 1 -5.18 19.36 16.57
N ASP A 2 -6.00 19.62 17.48
CA ASP A 2 -5.64 19.97 18.82
C ASP A 2 -5.90 18.84 19.82
N TRP A 3 -5.94 17.64 19.34
CA TRP A 3 -6.37 16.56 20.19
C TRP A 3 -5.35 16.20 21.27
N SER A 4 -4.13 16.67 21.15
CA SER A 4 -3.18 16.50 22.25
C SER A 4 -3.59 17.27 23.49
N SER A 5 -4.37 18.35 23.33
CA SER A 5 -4.90 19.10 24.46
C SER A 5 -6.11 18.42 25.07
N ASP A 6 -6.65 17.42 24.40
CA ASP A 6 -7.77 16.64 24.94
C ASP A 6 -7.32 15.66 26.01
N VAL A 7 -6.01 15.44 26.14
CA VAL A 7 -5.47 14.58 27.17
C VAL A 7 -5.54 15.36 28.49
N CYS A 8 -6.55 15.11 29.27
CA CYS A 8 -6.75 15.81 30.52
C CYS A 8 -6.21 14.98 31.69
N SER A 9 -6.16 15.62 32.86
CA SER A 9 -5.61 14.95 34.04
C SER A 9 -6.39 13.69 34.43
N SER A 10 -7.66 13.61 34.08
CA SER A 10 -8.44 12.40 34.36
C SER A 10 -7.96 11.21 33.55
N ASP A 11 -7.33 11.44 32.40
CA ASP A 11 -6.78 10.37 31.60
C ASP A 11 -5.63 9.66 32.30
N LEU A 12 -4.93 10.38 33.19
CA LEU A 12 -3.84 9.80 33.96
C LEU A 12 -4.33 8.77 34.96
N ILE A 13 -5.58 8.91 35.45
CA ILE A 13 -6.17 7.97 36.39
C ILE A 13 -6.52 6.67 35.69
N PHE A 14 -6.94 6.76 34.43
CA PHE A 14 -7.38 5.62 33.66
C PHE A 14 -6.39 5.26 32.55
N SER A 15 -5.13 5.75 32.67
CA SER A 15 -4.14 5.48 31.65
C SER A 15 -3.88 3.98 31.52
N MET A 16 -3.68 3.54 30.31
CA MET A 16 -3.41 2.16 29.99
C MET A 16 -2.21 2.14 29.04
N GLU A 17 -1.29 1.22 29.29
CA GLU A 17 -0.19 1.02 28.36
C GLU A 17 -0.71 0.25 27.16
N ILE A 18 -0.63 0.87 26.00
CA ILE A 18 -1.08 0.26 24.75
C ILE A 18 0.13 -0.27 24.00
N LYS A 19 0.01 -1.50 23.51
CA LYS A 19 1.02 -2.11 22.66
C LYS A 19 0.33 -2.52 21.36
N ALA A 20 0.56 -1.73 20.33
CA ALA A 20 0.02 -2.01 19.01
C ALA A 20 1.14 -2.46 18.08
N ARG A 21 0.79 -3.22 17.07
CA ARG A 21 1.73 -3.58 16.01
C ARG A 21 1.03 -3.42 14.68
N PHE A 22 1.81 -3.16 13.66
CA PHE A 22 1.25 -3.01 12.31
C PHE A 22 0.69 -4.35 11.85
N ASP A 23 -0.43 -4.30 11.13
CA ASP A 23 -1.07 -5.48 10.57
C ASP A 23 -1.18 -5.37 9.07
N HIS A 24 -1.91 -4.38 8.58
CA HIS A 24 -2.09 -4.20 7.15
C HIS A 24 -2.42 -2.75 6.83
N PHE A 25 -2.30 -2.42 5.56
CA PHE A 25 -2.69 -1.13 4.99
C PHE A 25 -3.67 -1.41 3.86
N ASN A 26 -4.77 -0.69 3.82
CA ASN A 26 -5.81 -0.90 2.82
C ASN A 26 -5.76 0.14 1.72
N ILE A 27 -5.94 -0.31 0.48
CA ILE A 27 -6.28 0.56 -0.63
C ILE A 27 -7.52 0.00 -1.32
N ASN A 28 -8.36 0.89 -1.83
CA ASN A 28 -9.53 0.49 -2.59
C ASN A 28 -9.20 0.51 -4.07
N VAL A 29 -9.55 -0.56 -4.77
CA VAL A 29 -9.21 -0.75 -6.17
C VAL A 29 -10.46 -0.89 -7.03
N THR A 30 -10.38 -0.43 -8.28
CA THR A 30 -11.52 -0.47 -9.18
C THR A 30 -11.61 -1.78 -9.97
N ASP A 31 -10.48 -2.46 -10.14
CA ASP A 31 -10.40 -3.72 -10.87
C ASP A 31 -9.42 -4.63 -10.13
N LEU A 32 -9.96 -5.56 -9.36
CA LEU A 32 -9.16 -6.40 -8.46
C LEU A 32 -8.10 -7.22 -9.22
N GLU A 33 -8.51 -7.87 -10.31
CA GLU A 33 -7.59 -8.74 -11.05
C GLU A 33 -6.44 -7.95 -11.66
N ARG A 34 -6.73 -6.74 -12.14
CA ARG A 34 -5.69 -5.85 -12.68
C ARG A 34 -4.70 -5.45 -11.59
N SER A 35 -5.20 -5.11 -10.40
CA SER A 35 -4.33 -4.73 -9.29
C SER A 35 -3.51 -5.91 -8.79
N LEU A 36 -4.11 -7.09 -8.67
CA LEU A 36 -3.38 -8.29 -8.26
C LEU A 36 -2.24 -8.58 -9.23
N ALA A 37 -2.50 -8.48 -10.53
CA ALA A 37 -1.48 -8.71 -11.54
C ALA A 37 -0.36 -7.68 -11.46
N PHE A 38 -0.70 -6.42 -11.19
CA PHE A 38 0.29 -5.37 -11.05
C PHE A 38 1.22 -5.62 -9.86
N TYR A 39 0.64 -5.88 -8.70
CA TYR A 39 1.46 -6.05 -7.49
C TYR A 39 2.34 -7.30 -7.56
N ASP A 40 1.88 -8.35 -8.22
CA ASP A 40 2.71 -9.52 -8.47
C ASP A 40 3.85 -9.18 -9.42
N ARG A 41 3.54 -8.56 -10.56
CA ARG A 41 4.53 -8.29 -11.60
C ARG A 41 5.53 -7.23 -11.19
N ALA A 42 5.07 -6.15 -10.57
CA ALA A 42 5.94 -5.03 -10.22
C ALA A 42 6.72 -5.26 -8.93
N LEU A 43 6.13 -5.92 -7.95
CA LEU A 43 6.71 -6.00 -6.61
C LEU A 43 6.81 -7.43 -6.06
N GLY A 44 6.32 -8.42 -6.77
CA GLY A 44 6.36 -9.80 -6.30
C GLY A 44 5.48 -10.08 -5.09
N LEU A 45 4.48 -9.22 -4.86
CA LEU A 45 3.55 -9.44 -3.75
C LEU A 45 2.48 -10.42 -4.17
N LYS A 46 2.26 -11.44 -3.36
CA LYS A 46 1.35 -12.54 -3.68
C LYS A 46 0.10 -12.49 -2.82
N GLU A 47 -1.02 -12.84 -3.40
CA GLU A 47 -2.25 -12.96 -2.62
C GLU A 47 -2.10 -14.15 -1.66
N ILE A 48 -2.28 -13.88 -0.35
CA ILE A 48 -2.12 -14.90 0.68
C ILE A 48 -3.46 -15.28 1.32
N SER A 49 -4.47 -14.42 1.22
CA SER A 49 -5.81 -14.74 1.71
C SER A 49 -6.82 -13.82 1.06
N ARG A 50 -8.07 -14.21 1.14
CA ARG A 50 -9.17 -13.47 0.52
C ARG A 50 -10.42 -13.66 1.36
N LYS A 51 -11.22 -12.60 1.47
CA LYS A 51 -12.53 -12.66 2.11
C LYS A 51 -13.50 -12.00 1.13
N GLN A 52 -14.64 -12.64 0.90
CA GLN A 52 -15.63 -12.03 0.02
C GLN A 52 -17.03 -12.20 0.57
N ALA A 53 -17.86 -11.21 0.28
CA ALA A 53 -19.25 -11.21 0.73
C ALA A 53 -20.04 -12.27 -0.02
N ASP A 54 -20.99 -12.89 0.69
CA ASP A 54 -21.86 -13.90 0.08
C ASP A 54 -22.67 -13.33 -1.09
N ASP A 55 -23.05 -12.06 -0.99
CA ASP A 55 -23.85 -11.40 -2.03
C ASP A 55 -22.99 -10.75 -3.14
N GLY A 56 -21.67 -10.93 -3.09
CA GLY A 56 -20.77 -10.38 -4.08
C GLY A 56 -20.48 -8.90 -3.93
N SER A 57 -20.92 -8.27 -2.82
CA SER A 57 -20.81 -6.82 -2.67
C SER A 57 -19.38 -6.34 -2.44
N PHE A 58 -18.49 -7.17 -1.90
CA PHE A 58 -17.10 -6.79 -1.71
C PHE A 58 -16.17 -7.99 -1.78
N ILE A 59 -14.91 -7.71 -2.06
CA ILE A 59 -13.82 -8.67 -1.96
C ILE A 59 -12.66 -7.95 -1.27
N LEU A 60 -12.07 -8.62 -0.27
CA LEU A 60 -10.85 -8.17 0.40
C LEU A 60 -9.77 -9.17 0.06
N ALA A 61 -8.74 -8.74 -0.67
CA ALA A 61 -7.61 -9.60 -1.01
C ALA A 61 -6.38 -9.10 -0.26
N TYR A 62 -5.69 -9.99 0.44
CA TYR A 62 -4.51 -9.65 1.24
C TYR A 62 -3.26 -10.14 0.54
N LEU A 63 -2.32 -9.21 0.31
CA LEU A 63 -1.06 -9.51 -0.35
C LEU A 63 0.05 -9.52 0.68
N GLY A 64 0.95 -10.48 0.56
CA GLY A 64 2.10 -10.60 1.45
C GLY A 64 3.41 -10.56 0.69
N ASP A 65 4.49 -10.24 1.40
CA ASP A 65 5.83 -10.17 0.83
C ASP A 65 6.66 -11.43 1.08
N GLY A 66 6.14 -12.37 1.86
CA GLY A 66 6.87 -13.60 2.18
C GLY A 66 7.96 -13.44 3.23
N GLU A 67 8.20 -12.22 3.71
CA GLU A 67 9.27 -11.94 4.66
C GLU A 67 8.74 -11.40 5.98
N THR A 68 7.77 -10.49 5.92
CA THR A 68 7.21 -9.85 7.12
C THR A 68 5.77 -10.28 7.29
N GLY A 69 5.18 -9.92 8.43
CA GLY A 69 3.76 -10.16 8.66
C GLY A 69 2.86 -9.04 8.17
N PHE A 70 3.43 -7.97 7.65
CA PHE A 70 2.66 -6.85 7.15
C PHE A 70 1.98 -7.24 5.83
N ARG A 71 0.74 -6.79 5.64
CA ARG A 71 -0.03 -7.14 4.45
C ARG A 71 -0.58 -5.89 3.78
N LEU A 72 -0.72 -5.95 2.48
CA LEU A 72 -1.44 -4.95 1.73
C LEU A 72 -2.84 -5.51 1.43
N GLU A 73 -3.86 -4.82 1.90
CA GLU A 73 -5.25 -5.22 1.70
C GLU A 73 -5.83 -4.46 0.50
N LEU A 74 -6.28 -5.19 -0.50
CA LEU A 74 -6.97 -4.60 -1.65
C LEU A 74 -8.46 -4.80 -1.45
N THR A 75 -9.20 -3.71 -1.36
CA THR A 75 -10.66 -3.76 -1.23
C THR A 75 -11.31 -3.44 -2.56
N TRP A 76 -12.10 -4.38 -3.06
CA TRP A 76 -12.93 -4.16 -4.24
C TRP A 76 -14.39 -4.10 -3.80
N LEU A 77 -15.09 -3.05 -4.24
CA LEU A 77 -16.51 -2.85 -3.93
C LEU A 77 -17.29 -2.89 -5.23
N ARG A 78 -18.25 -3.82 -5.33
CA ARG A 78 -19.06 -3.98 -6.54
C ARG A 78 -19.70 -2.66 -6.95
N ASP A 79 -20.25 -1.92 -6.01
CA ASP A 79 -21.00 -0.71 -6.31
C ASP A 79 -20.11 0.48 -6.64
N HIS A 80 -18.78 0.31 -6.51
CA HIS A 80 -17.81 1.33 -6.88
C HIS A 80 -16.90 0.86 -8.03
N ALA A 81 -17.19 -0.31 -8.61
CA ALA A 81 -16.35 -0.86 -9.66
C ALA A 81 -16.30 0.09 -10.85
N ALA A 82 -15.10 0.23 -11.43
CA ALA A 82 -14.82 1.06 -12.60
C ALA A 82 -15.02 2.58 -12.39
N THR A 83 -15.31 3.01 -11.16
CA THR A 83 -15.39 4.44 -10.83
C THR A 83 -14.10 4.84 -10.13
N PRO A 84 -13.30 5.77 -10.67
CA PRO A 84 -12.06 6.16 -10.03
C PRO A 84 -12.29 6.70 -8.61
N TYR A 85 -11.38 6.35 -7.71
CA TYR A 85 -11.41 6.89 -6.35
C TYR A 85 -10.79 8.29 -6.33
N GLU A 86 -11.33 9.14 -5.49
CA GLU A 86 -10.79 10.48 -5.29
C GLU A 86 -9.64 10.40 -4.29
N LEU A 87 -8.42 10.56 -4.77
CA LEU A 87 -7.23 10.42 -3.92
C LEU A 87 -6.75 11.74 -3.33
N GLY A 88 -7.45 12.83 -3.64
CA GLY A 88 -7.07 14.14 -3.16
C GLY A 88 -5.69 14.54 -3.67
N GLU A 89 -4.86 15.06 -2.80
CA GLU A 89 -3.49 15.45 -3.18
C GLU A 89 -2.58 14.23 -3.33
N ASN A 90 -3.05 13.05 -2.93
CA ASN A 90 -2.35 11.78 -3.08
C ASN A 90 -0.96 11.78 -2.43
N GLU A 91 -0.88 12.41 -1.26
CA GLU A 91 0.38 12.54 -0.53
C GLU A 91 0.77 11.28 0.24
N SER A 92 -0.22 10.54 0.70
CA SER A 92 0.04 9.28 1.41
C SER A 92 0.56 8.24 0.45
N HIS A 93 1.55 7.48 0.87
CA HIS A 93 2.10 6.45 0.00
C HIS A 93 2.65 5.29 0.82
N LEU A 94 2.69 4.13 0.18
CA LEU A 94 3.33 2.95 0.69
C LEU A 94 4.80 3.00 0.28
N CYS A 95 5.67 2.42 1.09
CA CYS A 95 7.09 2.31 0.73
C CYS A 95 7.51 0.85 0.82
N VAL A 96 8.28 0.41 -0.16
CA VAL A 96 8.85 -0.94 -0.17
C VAL A 96 10.36 -0.85 -0.39
N ARG A 97 11.09 -1.85 0.11
CA ARG A 97 12.51 -2.00 -0.18
C ARG A 97 12.69 -3.24 -1.05
N VAL A 98 13.48 -3.10 -2.09
CA VAL A 98 13.69 -4.19 -3.03
C VAL A 98 15.11 -4.75 -2.89
N ALA A 99 15.22 -6.07 -2.97
CA ALA A 99 16.49 -6.75 -2.92
C ALA A 99 17.17 -6.74 -4.30
N GLY A 100 18.46 -6.99 -4.32
CA GLY A 100 19.22 -7.12 -5.55
C GLY A 100 19.67 -5.78 -6.10
N ASP A 101 19.88 -5.74 -7.41
CA ASP A 101 20.39 -4.56 -8.10
C ASP A 101 19.28 -3.52 -8.26
N TYR A 102 19.38 -2.45 -7.48
CA TYR A 102 18.35 -1.42 -7.46
C TYR A 102 18.14 -0.76 -8.84
N GLU A 103 19.24 -0.49 -9.56
CA GLU A 103 19.12 0.12 -10.87
C GLU A 103 18.47 -0.80 -11.89
N ALA A 104 18.70 -2.10 -11.76
CA ALA A 104 18.03 -3.08 -12.62
C ALA A 104 16.52 -3.13 -12.33
N VAL A 105 16.15 -3.06 -11.05
CA VAL A 105 14.73 -3.00 -10.66
C VAL A 105 14.09 -1.73 -11.19
N ARG A 106 14.78 -0.59 -11.08
CA ARG A 106 14.27 0.67 -11.60
C ARG A 106 14.06 0.61 -13.11
N ALA A 107 15.02 0.03 -13.83
CA ALA A 107 14.89 -0.14 -15.28
C ALA A 107 13.71 -1.04 -15.64
N TYR A 108 13.49 -2.08 -14.86
CA TYR A 108 12.36 -2.98 -15.05
C TYR A 108 11.04 -2.23 -14.85
N HIS A 109 10.95 -1.41 -13.80
CA HIS A 109 9.74 -0.62 -13.57
C HIS A 109 9.51 0.41 -14.67
N LYS A 110 10.59 0.95 -15.24
CA LYS A 110 10.47 1.86 -16.39
C LYS A 110 9.92 1.12 -17.61
N GLU A 111 10.37 -0.10 -17.84
CA GLU A 111 9.85 -0.91 -18.93
C GLU A 111 8.37 -1.23 -18.75
N LEU A 112 7.94 -1.47 -17.50
CA LEU A 112 6.53 -1.68 -17.20
C LEU A 112 5.72 -0.39 -17.37
N GLY A 113 6.37 0.75 -17.47
CA GLY A 113 5.69 2.03 -17.65
C GLY A 113 5.06 2.58 -16.38
N CYS A 114 5.49 2.13 -15.22
CA CYS A 114 4.85 2.55 -13.96
C CYS A 114 5.67 3.53 -13.12
N VAL A 115 6.87 3.93 -13.54
CA VAL A 115 7.63 4.93 -12.82
C VAL A 115 6.96 6.29 -13.01
N CYS A 116 6.59 6.95 -11.91
CA CYS A 116 5.87 8.21 -11.97
C CYS A 116 6.64 9.38 -11.41
N PHE A 117 7.71 9.14 -10.65
CA PHE A 117 8.54 10.20 -10.09
C PHE A 117 9.92 9.64 -9.75
N GLU A 118 10.96 10.44 -10.01
CA GLU A 118 12.33 10.06 -9.65
C GLU A 118 12.99 11.21 -8.92
N ASN A 119 13.74 10.91 -7.87
CA ASN A 119 14.56 11.89 -7.15
C ASN A 119 15.96 11.30 -7.02
N HIS A 120 16.83 11.69 -7.95
CA HIS A 120 18.19 11.14 -8.02
C HIS A 120 19.05 11.57 -6.85
N GLU A 121 18.84 12.77 -6.32
CA GLU A 121 19.60 13.26 -5.18
C GLU A 121 19.33 12.42 -3.94
N MET A 122 18.08 12.06 -3.68
CA MET A 122 17.72 11.24 -2.54
C MET A 122 17.86 9.75 -2.82
N GLY A 123 18.14 9.38 -4.06
CA GLY A 123 18.30 7.98 -4.43
C GLY A 123 17.01 7.18 -4.33
N LEU A 124 15.89 7.76 -4.73
CA LEU A 124 14.61 7.09 -4.65
C LEU A 124 13.78 7.34 -5.90
N TYR A 125 12.78 6.51 -6.08
CA TYR A 125 11.77 6.75 -7.12
C TYR A 125 10.44 6.18 -6.65
N PHE A 126 9.38 6.62 -7.33
CA PHE A 126 8.02 6.16 -7.06
C PHE A 126 7.46 5.47 -8.29
N ILE A 127 6.65 4.46 -8.05
CA ILE A 127 5.81 3.86 -9.08
C ILE A 127 4.35 4.12 -8.72
N ASN A 128 3.47 4.11 -9.71
CA ASN A 128 2.03 4.20 -9.45
C ASN A 128 1.35 2.91 -9.85
N ASP A 129 0.37 2.51 -9.06
CA ASP A 129 -0.41 1.33 -9.36
C ASP A 129 -1.56 1.66 -10.33
N PRO A 130 -2.36 0.67 -10.76
CA PRO A 130 -3.42 0.93 -11.74
C PRO A 130 -4.48 1.95 -11.31
N ASP A 131 -4.63 2.20 -10.00
CA ASP A 131 -5.55 3.19 -9.47
C ASP A 131 -4.85 4.47 -9.04
N ASP A 132 -3.59 4.63 -9.44
CA ASP A 132 -2.76 5.82 -9.21
C ASP A 132 -2.29 5.99 -7.77
N TYR A 133 -2.32 4.95 -6.97
CA TYR A 133 -1.65 4.99 -5.67
C TYR A 133 -0.14 4.97 -5.89
N TRP A 134 0.57 5.83 -5.17
CA TRP A 134 2.03 5.91 -5.31
C TRP A 134 2.71 4.99 -4.33
N ILE A 135 3.76 4.32 -4.79
CA ILE A 135 4.58 3.44 -3.97
C ILE A 135 6.03 3.89 -4.12
N GLU A 136 6.63 4.23 -3.00
CA GLU A 136 8.06 4.58 -2.97
C GLU A 136 8.89 3.30 -2.99
N VAL A 137 9.93 3.28 -3.83
CA VAL A 137 10.79 2.12 -3.96
C VAL A 137 12.20 2.48 -3.51
N LEU A 138 12.68 1.81 -2.49
CA LEU A 138 14.01 2.02 -1.92
C LEU A 138 14.83 0.74 -2.04
N PRO A 139 16.16 0.84 -2.05
CA PRO A 139 16.99 -0.37 -2.02
C PRO A 139 16.90 -1.02 -0.64
N LEU A 140 17.04 -2.34 -0.60
CA LEU A 140 17.04 -3.07 0.65
C LEU A 140 18.25 -2.68 1.51
N ASN A 141 19.38 -2.52 0.85
CA ASN A 141 20.63 -2.12 1.50
C ASN A 141 21.04 -0.76 0.95
N HIS A 142 21.40 0.15 1.85
CA HIS A 142 21.87 1.48 1.47
C HIS A 142 22.80 2.05 2.52
#